data_fe6536a79f8fe812334273df5c0c26ef
#
_entry.id   fe6536a79f8fe812334273df5c0c26ef
#
_cell.length_a   1.000
_cell.length_b   1.000
_cell.length_c   1.000
_cell.angle_alpha   90.00
_cell.angle_beta   90.00
_cell.angle_gamma   90.00
#
_symmetry.space_group_name_H-M   'P 1'
#
loop_
_entity.id
_entity.type
_entity.pdbx_description
1 polymer ?
#
loop_
_entity_poly.entity_id
_entity_poly.type
_entity_poly.pdbx_seq_one_letter_code
_entity_poly.pdbx_strand_id
1 'polypeptide(L)'
;PYLVSSTGFGGLIIVVTPLILATYALTIIVMAGRASVDLAIGPLIGFINVVMIQLLGAGLIESPIAIFLYAIGVGIAYQILMALIIVFVRVQPIIVSLSGYLSLVGINIIIMPRPTGLVPDWMLSWGEGITIFSPVLVILIIATISWYLMAQTAFFGNLKMMGSDERATYTSGVNINLVRIGAH
;
A
#
# COMPACT_ATOMS: atom_id res chain seq x y z
N PRO A 1 -33.70 0.88 -0.39
CA PRO A 1 -33.64 1.96 0.61
C PRO A 1 -32.40 1.86 1.52
N TYR A 2 -31.89 0.65 1.77
CA TYR A 2 -30.75 0.42 2.69
C TYR A 2 -29.42 1.02 2.18
N LEU A 3 -29.19 1.01 0.87
CA LEU A 3 -27.97 1.54 0.25
C LEU A 3 -27.82 3.08 0.35
N VAL A 4 -28.92 3.79 0.60
CA VAL A 4 -28.95 5.26 0.71
C VAL A 4 -29.07 5.71 2.18
N SER A 5 -28.82 4.82 3.13
CA SER A 5 -28.76 5.14 4.55
C SER A 5 -27.35 5.55 4.97
N SER A 6 -27.21 6.28 6.08
CA SER A 6 -25.89 6.64 6.66
C SER A 6 -25.02 5.40 6.90
N THR A 7 -25.64 4.30 7.34
CA THR A 7 -24.98 3.00 7.56
C THR A 7 -24.52 2.37 6.23
N GLY A 8 -25.30 2.49 5.17
CA GLY A 8 -24.91 2.00 3.84
C GLY A 8 -23.73 2.75 3.27
N PHE A 9 -23.71 4.08 3.39
CA PHE A 9 -22.56 4.90 2.99
C PHE A 9 -21.32 4.65 3.85
N GLY A 10 -21.47 4.49 5.17
CA GLY A 10 -20.37 4.14 6.07
C GLY A 10 -19.72 2.81 5.68
N GLY A 11 -20.51 1.78 5.42
CA GLY A 11 -20.02 0.48 4.95
C GLY A 11 -19.31 0.56 3.59
N LEU A 12 -19.84 1.36 2.65
CA LEU A 12 -19.20 1.59 1.36
C LEU A 12 -17.82 2.24 1.53
N ILE A 13 -17.68 3.25 2.38
CA ILE A 13 -16.41 3.95 2.64
C ILE A 13 -15.36 2.94 3.14
N ILE A 14 -15.71 2.06 4.06
CA ILE A 14 -14.78 1.07 4.62
C ILE A 14 -14.28 0.10 3.55
N VAL A 15 -15.17 -0.39 2.70
CA VAL A 15 -14.81 -1.35 1.63
C VAL A 15 -14.03 -0.70 0.50
N VAL A 16 -14.40 0.53 0.13
CA VAL A 16 -13.82 1.23 -1.03
C VAL A 16 -12.48 1.89 -0.68
N THR A 17 -12.26 2.31 0.56
CA THR A 17 -11.02 3.00 0.98
C THR A 17 -9.75 2.20 0.66
N PRO A 18 -9.60 0.92 1.04
CA PRO A 18 -8.41 0.14 0.70
C PRO A 18 -8.18 0.03 -0.81
N LEU A 19 -9.26 -0.06 -1.60
CA LEU A 19 -9.17 -0.14 -3.06
C LEU A 19 -8.68 1.17 -3.66
N ILE A 20 -9.17 2.31 -3.17
CA ILE A 20 -8.70 3.64 -3.61
C ILE A 20 -7.22 3.82 -3.25
N LEU A 21 -6.81 3.49 -2.02
CA LEU A 21 -5.42 3.60 -1.59
C LEU A 21 -4.49 2.71 -2.43
N ALA A 22 -4.89 1.47 -2.68
CA ALA A 22 -4.16 0.56 -3.56
C ALA A 22 -4.07 1.10 -5.00
N THR A 23 -5.13 1.73 -5.50
CA THR A 23 -5.14 2.36 -6.84
C THR A 23 -4.18 3.54 -6.90
N TYR A 24 -4.10 4.38 -5.87
CA TYR A 24 -3.11 5.46 -5.80
C TYR A 24 -1.67 4.92 -5.85
N ALA A 25 -1.36 3.90 -5.07
CA ALA A 25 -0.06 3.26 -5.06
C ALA A 25 0.27 2.64 -6.43
N LEU A 26 -0.64 1.84 -6.99
CA LEU A 26 -0.46 1.22 -8.30
C LEU A 26 -0.28 2.23 -9.42
N THR A 27 -0.95 3.38 -9.39
CA THR A 27 -0.81 4.42 -10.39
C THR A 27 0.64 4.92 -10.48
N ILE A 28 1.29 5.14 -9.34
CA ILE A 28 2.68 5.58 -9.30
C ILE A 28 3.61 4.52 -9.91
N ILE A 29 3.42 3.27 -9.51
CA ILE A 29 4.23 2.15 -9.99
C ILE A 29 4.07 1.93 -11.50
N VAL A 30 2.84 1.95 -12.00
CA VAL A 30 2.54 1.80 -13.43
C VAL A 30 3.13 2.94 -14.24
N MET A 31 3.09 4.17 -13.73
CA MET A 31 3.71 5.34 -14.37
C MET A 31 5.23 5.26 -14.44
N ALA A 32 5.89 4.44 -13.62
CA ALA A 32 7.33 4.20 -13.71
C ALA A 32 7.76 3.45 -14.99
N GLY A 33 6.84 2.96 -15.80
CA GLY A 33 7.10 2.30 -17.07
C GLY A 33 7.64 0.87 -16.94
N ARG A 34 8.11 0.30 -18.05
CA ARG A 34 8.64 -1.09 -18.13
C ARG A 34 7.66 -2.17 -17.67
N ALA A 35 6.36 -2.01 -17.93
CA ALA A 35 5.32 -2.92 -17.45
C ALA A 35 5.38 -3.14 -15.93
N SER A 36 5.67 -2.08 -15.18
CA SER A 36 5.68 -2.11 -13.72
C SER A 36 4.24 -2.25 -13.22
N VAL A 37 3.92 -3.42 -12.71
CA VAL A 37 2.66 -3.69 -11.99
C VAL A 37 3.04 -4.39 -10.70
N ASP A 38 2.60 -3.87 -9.55
CA ASP A 38 2.80 -4.53 -8.28
C ASP A 38 1.62 -5.45 -7.96
N LEU A 39 1.83 -6.74 -8.14
CA LEU A 39 0.86 -7.79 -7.82
C LEU A 39 0.89 -8.14 -6.32
N ALA A 40 1.95 -7.76 -5.62
CA ALA A 40 2.17 -8.14 -4.23
C ALA A 40 1.43 -7.26 -3.22
N ILE A 41 0.81 -6.16 -3.64
CA ILE A 41 0.07 -5.24 -2.75
C ILE A 41 -0.98 -5.98 -1.91
N GLY A 42 -1.80 -6.83 -2.53
CA GLY A 42 -2.84 -7.59 -1.81
C GLY A 42 -2.26 -8.50 -0.72
N PRO A 43 -1.36 -9.44 -1.05
CA PRO A 43 -0.69 -10.27 -0.07
C PRO A 43 0.14 -9.49 0.96
N LEU A 44 0.69 -8.33 0.63
CA LEU A 44 1.39 -7.46 1.57
C LEU A 44 0.43 -6.88 2.63
N ILE A 45 -0.73 -6.42 2.22
CA ILE A 45 -1.79 -5.99 3.15
C ILE A 45 -2.16 -7.16 4.08
N GLY A 46 -2.32 -8.36 3.51
CA GLY A 46 -2.54 -9.58 4.28
C GLY A 46 -1.43 -9.85 5.28
N PHE A 47 -0.16 -9.75 4.86
CA PHE A 47 1.00 -9.97 5.71
C PHE A 47 1.06 -8.99 6.88
N ILE A 48 0.88 -7.70 6.60
CA ILE A 48 0.84 -6.66 7.63
C ILE A 48 -0.26 -6.97 8.65
N ASN A 49 -1.45 -7.36 8.18
CA ASN A 49 -2.59 -7.70 9.05
C ASN A 49 -2.29 -8.94 9.91
N VAL A 50 -1.84 -10.04 9.29
CA VAL A 50 -1.57 -11.30 9.99
C VAL A 50 -0.50 -11.13 11.07
N VAL A 51 0.62 -10.47 10.76
CA VAL A 51 1.68 -10.21 11.75
C VAL A 51 1.23 -9.22 12.81
N MET A 52 0.44 -8.21 12.45
CA MET A 52 -0.16 -7.28 13.42
C MET A 52 -1.00 -8.02 14.47
N ILE A 53 -1.85 -8.95 14.05
CA ILE A 53 -2.68 -9.75 14.96
C ILE A 53 -1.79 -10.58 15.91
N GLN A 54 -0.70 -11.16 15.42
CA GLN A 54 0.24 -11.90 16.25
C GLN A 54 0.94 -10.99 17.28
N LEU A 55 1.36 -9.78 16.87
CA LEU A 55 2.00 -8.81 17.75
C LEU A 55 1.04 -8.29 18.83
N LEU A 56 -0.23 -8.07 18.49
CA LEU A 56 -1.30 -7.72 19.41
C LEU A 56 -1.53 -8.86 20.41
N GLY A 57 -1.64 -10.09 19.95
CA GLY A 57 -1.82 -11.27 20.81
C GLY A 57 -0.64 -11.53 21.76
N ALA A 58 0.57 -11.11 21.36
CA ALA A 58 1.76 -11.18 22.19
C ALA A 58 1.92 -9.98 23.15
N GLY A 59 1.02 -8.98 23.11
CA GLY A 59 1.10 -7.76 23.93
C GLY A 59 2.29 -6.86 23.58
N LEU A 60 2.88 -6.99 22.38
CA LEU A 60 4.04 -6.21 21.97
C LEU A 60 3.64 -4.83 21.42
N ILE A 61 2.46 -4.71 20.83
CA ILE A 61 1.89 -3.47 20.35
C ILE A 61 0.43 -3.38 20.79
N GLU A 62 0.07 -2.27 21.46
CA GLU A 62 -1.31 -2.06 21.94
C GLU A 62 -1.85 -0.69 21.50
N SER A 63 -0.96 0.29 21.32
CA SER A 63 -1.35 1.65 20.99
C SER A 63 -1.67 1.81 19.50
N PRO A 64 -2.68 2.62 19.12
CA PRO A 64 -2.97 2.94 17.73
C PRO A 64 -1.76 3.46 16.96
N ILE A 65 -0.96 4.32 17.59
CA ILE A 65 0.24 4.90 16.96
C ILE A 65 1.27 3.82 16.63
N ALA A 66 1.50 2.85 17.54
CA ALA A 66 2.44 1.76 17.31
C ALA A 66 1.99 0.87 16.14
N ILE A 67 0.68 0.62 16.02
CA ILE A 67 0.12 -0.16 14.91
C ILE A 67 0.32 0.56 13.57
N PHE A 68 0.07 1.87 13.50
CA PHE A 68 0.30 2.64 12.28
C PHE A 68 1.77 2.69 11.90
N LEU A 69 2.66 2.94 12.85
CA LEU A 69 4.11 2.94 12.60
C LEU A 69 4.60 1.58 12.14
N TYR A 70 4.11 0.49 12.73
CA TYR A 70 4.40 -0.86 12.28
C TYR A 70 3.94 -1.08 10.84
N ALA A 71 2.69 -0.77 10.50
CA ALA A 71 2.14 -0.98 9.17
C ALA A 71 2.90 -0.19 8.10
N ILE A 72 3.18 1.09 8.36
CA ILE A 72 3.96 1.96 7.48
C ILE A 72 5.40 1.44 7.34
N GLY A 73 6.04 1.08 8.47
CA GLY A 73 7.42 0.60 8.48
C GLY A 73 7.60 -0.69 7.68
N VAL A 74 6.70 -1.67 7.86
CA VAL A 74 6.73 -2.93 7.10
C VAL A 74 6.44 -2.69 5.62
N GLY A 75 5.46 -1.85 5.30
CA GLY A 75 5.14 -1.50 3.93
C GLY A 75 6.32 -0.86 3.21
N ILE A 76 6.94 0.15 3.81
CA ILE A 76 8.12 0.83 3.26
C ILE A 76 9.30 -0.15 3.12
N ALA A 77 9.59 -0.94 4.14
CA ALA A 77 10.71 -1.89 4.10
C ALA A 77 10.55 -2.92 2.97
N TYR A 78 9.35 -3.45 2.80
CA TYR A 78 9.04 -4.38 1.72
C TYR A 78 9.20 -3.74 0.34
N GLN A 79 8.65 -2.56 0.14
CA GLN A 79 8.72 -1.87 -1.15
C GLN A 79 10.15 -1.42 -1.50
N ILE A 80 10.93 -0.97 -0.53
CA ILE A 80 12.36 -0.71 -0.73
C ILE A 80 13.09 -1.99 -1.15
N LEU A 81 12.83 -3.12 -0.49
CA LEU A 81 13.44 -4.40 -0.86
C LEU A 81 13.14 -4.75 -2.32
N MET A 82 11.87 -4.66 -2.74
CA MET A 82 11.46 -4.94 -4.12
C MET A 82 12.11 -3.97 -5.11
N ALA A 83 12.14 -2.67 -4.80
CA ALA A 83 12.78 -1.65 -5.61
C ALA A 83 14.29 -1.92 -5.81
N LEU A 84 14.98 -2.31 -4.74
CA LEU A 84 16.41 -2.66 -4.79
C LEU A 84 16.65 -3.86 -5.70
N ILE A 85 15.83 -4.91 -5.60
CA ILE A 85 15.93 -6.08 -6.49
C ILE A 85 15.74 -5.64 -7.96
N ILE A 86 14.72 -4.84 -8.26
CA ILE A 86 14.44 -4.37 -9.61
C ILE A 86 15.62 -3.55 -10.17
N VAL A 87 16.17 -2.64 -9.37
CA VAL A 87 17.21 -1.71 -9.83
C VAL A 87 18.60 -2.39 -9.91
N PHE A 88 19.00 -3.15 -8.88
CA PHE A 88 20.35 -3.72 -8.81
C PHE A 88 20.48 -5.05 -9.54
N VAL A 89 19.48 -5.93 -9.43
CA VAL A 89 19.49 -7.22 -10.15
C VAL A 89 19.01 -7.06 -11.60
N ARG A 90 18.38 -5.92 -11.92
CA ARG A 90 17.88 -5.56 -13.27
C ARG A 90 16.86 -6.55 -13.83
N VAL A 91 16.05 -7.12 -12.96
CA VAL A 91 14.95 -8.01 -13.34
C VAL A 91 13.72 -7.17 -13.69
N GLN A 92 12.87 -7.70 -14.54
CA GLN A 92 11.60 -7.04 -14.87
C GLN A 92 10.71 -6.91 -13.63
N PRO A 93 10.11 -5.73 -13.37
CA PRO A 93 9.30 -5.48 -12.17
C PRO A 93 8.18 -6.51 -11.96
N ILE A 94 7.51 -6.92 -13.03
CA ILE A 94 6.41 -7.88 -12.95
C ILE A 94 6.86 -9.26 -12.42
N ILE A 95 8.10 -9.70 -12.72
CA ILE A 95 8.64 -10.97 -12.23
C ILE A 95 8.94 -10.87 -10.74
N VAL A 96 9.52 -9.75 -10.32
CA VAL A 96 9.84 -9.49 -8.90
C VAL A 96 8.56 -9.43 -8.08
N SER A 97 7.55 -8.71 -8.56
CA SER A 97 6.27 -8.55 -7.90
C SER A 97 5.48 -9.88 -7.83
N LEU A 98 5.50 -10.70 -8.89
CA LEU A 98 4.89 -12.02 -8.86
C LEU A 98 5.59 -12.97 -7.87
N SER A 99 6.92 -12.93 -7.81
CA SER A 99 7.69 -13.70 -6.83
C SER A 99 7.37 -13.26 -5.41
N GLY A 100 7.27 -11.95 -5.18
CA GLY A 100 6.84 -11.35 -3.92
C GLY A 100 5.41 -11.76 -3.54
N TYR A 101 4.49 -11.74 -4.50
CA TYR A 101 3.12 -12.23 -4.33
C TYR A 101 3.09 -13.66 -3.78
N LEU A 102 3.73 -14.59 -4.49
CA LEU A 102 3.73 -16.01 -4.11
C LEU A 102 4.41 -16.23 -2.75
N SER A 103 5.51 -15.54 -2.49
CA SER A 103 6.21 -15.61 -1.20
C SER A 103 5.34 -15.14 -0.05
N LEU A 104 4.69 -13.98 -0.19
CA LEU A 104 3.83 -13.42 0.86
C LEU A 104 2.58 -14.29 1.08
N VAL A 105 1.97 -14.82 0.02
CA VAL A 105 0.84 -15.75 0.16
C VAL A 105 1.25 -16.97 0.96
N GLY A 106 2.40 -17.57 0.65
CA GLY A 106 2.92 -18.72 1.39
C GLY A 106 3.20 -18.39 2.85
N ILE A 107 3.87 -17.26 3.13
CA ILE A 107 4.18 -16.80 4.48
C ILE A 107 2.90 -16.55 5.28
N ASN A 108 1.91 -15.89 4.69
CA ASN A 108 0.63 -15.59 5.36
C ASN A 108 -0.07 -16.87 5.81
N ILE A 109 -0.10 -17.90 4.98
CA ILE A 109 -0.70 -19.18 5.33
C ILE A 109 0.06 -19.89 6.45
N ILE A 110 1.40 -19.78 6.47
CA ILE A 110 2.23 -20.39 7.52
C ILE A 110 2.00 -19.69 8.87
N ILE A 111 1.98 -18.35 8.88
CA ILE A 111 1.80 -17.58 10.12
C ILE A 111 0.38 -17.72 10.67
N MET A 112 -0.62 -17.68 9.80
CA MET A 112 -2.03 -17.76 10.19
C MET A 112 -2.82 -18.69 9.25
N PRO A 113 -2.74 -20.01 9.44
CA PRO A 113 -3.44 -20.97 8.58
C PRO A 113 -4.97 -20.89 8.70
N ARG A 114 -5.47 -20.32 9.79
CA ARG A 114 -6.90 -20.07 10.03
C ARG A 114 -7.07 -18.66 10.57
N PRO A 115 -8.08 -17.90 10.14
CA PRO A 115 -8.38 -16.60 10.72
C PRO A 115 -8.65 -16.74 12.21
N THR A 116 -7.77 -16.18 13.03
CA THR A 116 -7.86 -16.20 14.49
C THR A 116 -7.28 -14.89 15.03
N GLY A 117 -7.58 -14.59 16.27
CA GLY A 117 -7.02 -13.44 16.96
C GLY A 117 -8.09 -12.45 17.42
N LEU A 118 -7.72 -11.64 18.38
CA LEU A 118 -8.53 -10.57 18.90
C LEU A 118 -8.02 -9.24 18.38
N VAL A 119 -8.94 -8.37 18.03
CA VAL A 119 -8.67 -7.01 17.58
C VAL A 119 -9.13 -6.07 18.70
N PRO A 120 -8.40 -5.01 19.03
CA PRO A 120 -8.81 -4.04 20.04
C PRO A 120 -10.18 -3.42 19.72
N ASP A 121 -10.97 -3.13 20.74
CA ASP A 121 -12.33 -2.60 20.62
C ASP A 121 -12.38 -1.29 19.79
N TRP A 122 -11.37 -0.44 19.93
CA TRP A 122 -11.27 0.79 19.14
C TRP A 122 -11.13 0.51 17.63
N MET A 123 -10.46 -0.59 17.25
CA MET A 123 -10.30 -0.99 15.85
C MET A 123 -11.57 -1.64 15.32
N LEU A 124 -12.29 -2.41 16.15
CA LEU A 124 -13.59 -2.96 15.80
C LEU A 124 -14.58 -1.85 15.45
N SER A 125 -14.63 -0.80 16.27
CA SER A 125 -15.51 0.35 16.03
C SER A 125 -15.25 1.07 14.70
N TRP A 126 -14.01 1.04 14.19
CA TRP A 126 -13.68 1.60 12.87
C TRP A 126 -14.22 0.76 11.71
N GLY A 127 -14.35 -0.56 11.93
CA GLY A 127 -14.84 -1.51 10.93
C GLY A 127 -16.37 -1.67 10.87
N GLU A 128 -17.10 -1.16 11.85
CA GLU A 128 -18.56 -1.35 11.94
C GLU A 128 -19.39 -0.56 10.91
N GLY A 129 -18.83 0.49 10.33
CA GLY A 129 -19.48 1.24 9.25
C GLY A 129 -20.77 1.96 9.64
N ILE A 130 -20.98 2.20 10.94
CA ILE A 130 -22.23 2.77 11.46
C ILE A 130 -22.39 4.24 11.08
N THR A 131 -21.28 4.96 10.92
CA THR A 131 -21.27 6.40 10.62
C THR A 131 -20.39 6.73 9.41
N ILE A 132 -20.84 7.74 8.65
CA ILE A 132 -20.05 8.29 7.51
C ILE A 132 -18.73 8.91 8.01
N PHE A 133 -18.75 9.52 9.20
CA PHE A 133 -17.58 10.15 9.81
C PHE A 133 -16.75 9.13 10.62
N SER A 134 -16.33 8.04 9.96
CA SER A 134 -15.41 7.09 10.58
C SER A 134 -13.96 7.58 10.45
N PRO A 135 -13.03 7.13 11.32
CA PRO A 135 -11.60 7.41 11.16
C PRO A 135 -11.04 6.96 9.80
N VAL A 136 -11.67 5.97 9.17
CA VAL A 136 -11.33 5.48 7.82
C VAL A 136 -11.53 6.58 6.77
N LEU A 137 -12.60 7.38 6.88
CA LEU A 137 -12.81 8.53 5.99
C LEU A 137 -11.70 9.58 6.16
N VAL A 138 -11.27 9.84 7.38
CA VAL A 138 -10.17 10.79 7.66
C VAL A 138 -8.88 10.30 7.01
N ILE A 139 -8.56 9.02 7.13
CA ILE A 139 -7.40 8.41 6.47
C ILE A 139 -7.50 8.56 4.95
N LEU A 140 -8.66 8.30 4.36
CA LEU A 140 -8.88 8.46 2.93
C LEU A 140 -8.67 9.91 2.47
N ILE A 141 -9.19 10.88 3.22
CA ILE A 141 -9.02 12.32 2.91
C ILE A 141 -7.54 12.71 2.97
N ILE A 142 -6.84 12.34 4.05
CA ILE A 142 -5.40 12.62 4.21
C ILE A 142 -4.60 12.00 3.07
N ALA A 143 -4.86 10.74 2.74
CA ALA A 143 -4.18 10.05 1.65
C ALA A 143 -4.46 10.70 0.29
N THR A 144 -5.70 11.12 0.03
CA THR A 144 -6.07 11.81 -1.22
C THR A 144 -5.38 13.17 -1.33
N ILE A 145 -5.33 13.94 -0.25
CA ILE A 145 -4.61 15.22 -0.21
C ILE A 145 -3.11 14.97 -0.43
N SER A 146 -2.53 13.99 0.25
CA SER A 146 -1.11 13.65 0.10
C SER A 146 -0.80 13.22 -1.34
N TRP A 147 -1.65 12.42 -1.96
CA TRP A 147 -1.52 12.01 -3.36
C TRP A 147 -1.60 13.21 -4.31
N TYR A 148 -2.55 14.12 -4.07
CA TYR A 148 -2.69 15.35 -4.86
C TYR A 148 -1.45 16.25 -4.74
N LEU A 149 -0.95 16.47 -3.53
CA LEU A 149 0.27 17.24 -3.30
C LEU A 149 1.49 16.60 -3.99
N MET A 150 1.63 15.28 -3.89
CA MET A 150 2.68 14.54 -4.58
C MET A 150 2.59 14.71 -6.10
N ALA A 151 1.39 14.72 -6.68
CA ALA A 151 1.17 14.92 -8.11
C ALA A 151 1.63 16.31 -8.61
N GLN A 152 1.79 17.29 -7.72
CA GLN A 152 2.31 18.63 -8.04
C GLN A 152 3.85 18.71 -7.91
N THR A 153 4.51 17.64 -7.47
CA THR A 153 5.97 17.64 -7.26
C THR A 153 6.75 17.41 -8.55
N ALA A 154 8.00 17.89 -8.57
CA ALA A 154 8.96 17.60 -9.64
C ALA A 154 9.21 16.09 -9.79
N PHE A 155 9.11 15.33 -8.69
CA PHE A 155 9.22 13.87 -8.69
C PHE A 155 8.18 13.24 -9.61
N PHE A 156 6.92 13.65 -9.51
CA PHE A 156 5.84 13.15 -10.35
C PHE A 156 6.01 13.53 -11.83
N GLY A 157 6.56 14.73 -12.11
CA GLY A 157 6.96 15.14 -13.45
C GLY A 157 8.05 14.23 -14.03
N ASN A 158 9.10 13.96 -13.27
CA ASN A 158 10.19 13.05 -13.65
C ASN A 158 9.69 11.61 -13.86
N LEU A 159 8.74 11.16 -13.04
CA LEU A 159 8.11 9.85 -13.17
C LEU A 159 7.35 9.71 -14.51
N LYS A 160 6.55 10.72 -14.86
CA LYS A 160 5.86 10.77 -16.16
C LYS A 160 6.83 10.73 -17.33
N MET A 161 7.88 11.54 -17.28
CA MET A 161 8.91 11.57 -18.33
C MET A 161 9.60 10.21 -18.46
N MET A 162 9.99 9.59 -17.34
CA MET A 162 10.62 8.28 -17.33
C MET A 162 9.72 7.19 -17.91
N GLY A 163 8.41 7.23 -17.62
CA GLY A 163 7.44 6.28 -18.16
C GLY A 163 7.21 6.42 -19.65
N SER A 164 7.35 7.64 -20.20
CA SER A 164 7.19 7.92 -21.62
C SER A 164 8.45 7.56 -22.44
N ASP A 165 9.60 8.05 -22.01
CA ASP A 165 10.90 7.77 -22.64
C ASP A 165 12.02 7.83 -21.59
N GLU A 166 12.48 6.66 -21.20
CA GLU A 166 13.54 6.51 -20.19
C GLU A 166 14.88 7.06 -20.68
N ARG A 167 15.19 6.92 -21.98
CA ARG A 167 16.45 7.41 -22.55
C ARG A 167 16.49 8.93 -22.59
N ALA A 168 15.41 9.55 -23.05
CA ALA A 168 15.29 10.99 -23.06
C ALA A 168 15.34 11.57 -21.64
N THR A 169 14.72 10.90 -20.67
CA THR A 169 14.77 11.30 -19.25
C THR A 169 16.18 11.22 -18.68
N TYR A 170 16.92 10.17 -19.02
CA TYR A 170 18.33 10.03 -18.60
C TYR A 170 19.20 11.14 -19.18
N THR A 171 19.06 11.46 -20.47
CA THR A 171 19.85 12.51 -21.12
C THR A 171 19.52 13.91 -20.63
N SER A 172 18.33 14.11 -20.04
CA SER A 172 17.96 15.37 -19.35
C SER A 172 18.56 15.52 -17.94
N GLY A 173 19.38 14.55 -17.48
CA GLY A 173 20.09 14.61 -16.21
C GLY A 173 19.30 14.04 -15.01
N VAL A 174 18.14 13.42 -15.24
CA VAL A 174 17.35 12.80 -14.17
C VAL A 174 17.95 11.44 -13.79
N ASN A 175 18.13 11.21 -12.50
CA ASN A 175 18.58 9.91 -11.99
C ASN A 175 17.41 8.91 -11.99
N ILE A 176 17.36 8.09 -13.03
CA ILE A 176 16.29 7.09 -13.25
C ILE A 176 16.19 6.08 -12.10
N ASN A 177 17.33 5.68 -11.52
CA ASN A 177 17.33 4.70 -10.43
C ASN A 177 16.64 5.28 -9.18
N LEU A 178 16.93 6.54 -8.84
CA LEU A 178 16.28 7.21 -7.71
C LEU A 178 14.78 7.41 -7.95
N VAL A 179 14.38 7.81 -9.15
CA VAL A 179 12.97 7.95 -9.50
C VAL A 179 12.24 6.61 -9.41
N ARG A 180 12.87 5.53 -9.86
CA ARG A 180 12.30 4.18 -9.80
C ARG A 180 12.19 3.65 -8.38
N ILE A 181 13.22 3.83 -7.54
CA ILE A 181 13.16 3.46 -6.12
C ILE A 181 12.07 4.24 -5.40
N GLY A 182 11.95 5.54 -5.69
CA GLY A 182 10.91 6.37 -5.07
C GLY A 182 9.50 6.08 -5.57
N ALA A 183 9.32 5.36 -6.68
CA ALA A 183 8.02 4.95 -7.20
C ALA A 183 7.48 3.66 -6.54
N HIS A 184 8.34 2.87 -5.97
CA HIS A 184 8.00 1.67 -5.19
C HIS A 184 7.92 2.00 -3.70
#